data_7aa8de5f0806e39a58cfddc94b1bca00
#
_entry.id   7aa8de5f0806e39a58cfddc94b1bca00
#
_cell.length_a   1.000
_cell.length_b   1.000
_cell.length_c   1.000
_cell.angle_alpha   90.00
_cell.angle_beta   90.00
_cell.angle_gamma   90.00
#
_symmetry.space_group_name_H-M   'P 1'
#
loop_
_entity.id
_entity.type
_entity.pdbx_description
1 polymer ?
#
loop_
_entity_poly.entity_id
_entity_poly.type
_entity_poly.pdbx_seq_one_letter_code
_entity_poly.pdbx_strand_id
1 'polypeptide(L)'
;AILYAGKAASLRKRVASYFKPPERLDPKTRVLTGKVVDIETILCSSEKEALILESNLIKKHRPRYNVVLKDDKRYPSLRLDPREVYPNLSIVRKIQQDGALYFGPYASAHAVRQTLRFIDKHFRLRKCRNREFHRRDRPCLHCQMQRCLAPCCTEVSAETYAEAVQEVVLFLKGKTPELIRELETRMREAAEHRRYEAAARLRDKIVALKKTLETHVAVTTDFKDRDAIAAAADGGDALIALIPVRGGFMAGAREFFFSGTPAEDRELIEAFVKQYYESAPFVPEEILLQVPVEGQALLEERLGDIRGKRVRLLNPRRGEKARLIQMAGQNAAERLKERQASAWSERRLLERLQRRLRRLRLPQIPERIECFDNSNLFGVDAVAGMVVFEHGRSNRSAYRRYRIRTVKGSDDYASMAEVLGRRCREDPERAPLPDLLLVDGGRGQLGIAERVVATLGLAGQLRLAGIAKKNPAKGEAQDKVYLPGRTNPVNFGKDSDLLLFLQRIRDEAHRFAVSYHRQRRRGAAVRSDLDAVPGIGKKRKSALLRHFGGLEAMAAASDEEIAAVPGMTRPAAKAVKAHLTNRDSSPPSVRPHLRITK
;
A
#
# COMPACT_ATOMS: atom_id res chain seq x y z
N ALA A 1 7.18 -30.75 -4.79
CA ALA A 1 6.55 -29.42 -4.95
C ALA A 1 5.73 -29.43 -6.24
N ILE A 2 4.55 -28.79 -6.22
CA ILE A 2 3.71 -28.65 -7.42
C ILE A 2 4.38 -27.65 -8.36
N LEU A 3 4.68 -28.10 -9.58
CA LEU A 3 5.34 -27.29 -10.61
C LEU A 3 4.34 -26.52 -11.46
N TYR A 4 3.19 -27.10 -11.76
CA TYR A 4 2.15 -26.56 -12.61
C TYR A 4 0.77 -27.09 -12.21
N ALA A 5 -0.26 -26.28 -12.32
CA ALA A 5 -1.66 -26.66 -12.23
C ALA A 5 -2.41 -26.17 -13.47
N GLY A 6 -3.32 -26.97 -14.01
CA GLY A 6 -4.09 -26.60 -15.19
C GLY A 6 -5.34 -27.45 -15.35
N LYS A 7 -6.37 -26.90 -16.04
CA LYS A 7 -7.61 -27.61 -16.37
C LYS A 7 -7.62 -28.11 -17.81
N ALA A 8 -8.44 -29.09 -18.06
CA ALA A 8 -8.73 -29.55 -19.43
C ALA A 8 -10.09 -30.26 -19.51
N ALA A 9 -10.80 -30.11 -20.61
CA ALA A 9 -11.99 -30.93 -20.92
C ALA A 9 -11.64 -32.42 -21.14
N SER A 10 -10.43 -32.70 -21.63
CA SER A 10 -9.88 -34.04 -21.76
C SER A 10 -8.46 -34.09 -21.22
N LEU A 11 -8.29 -34.67 -20.03
CA LEU A 11 -7.00 -34.81 -19.36
C LEU A 11 -6.02 -35.61 -20.24
N ARG A 12 -6.47 -36.67 -20.87
CA ARG A 12 -5.63 -37.49 -21.76
C ARG A 12 -5.01 -36.69 -22.92
N LYS A 13 -5.84 -35.88 -23.61
CA LYS A 13 -5.36 -35.02 -24.72
C LYS A 13 -4.43 -33.93 -24.19
N ARG A 14 -4.74 -33.35 -23.06
CA ARG A 14 -3.95 -32.27 -22.44
C ARG A 14 -2.59 -32.78 -22.00
N VAL A 15 -2.52 -33.91 -21.28
CA VAL A 15 -1.26 -34.50 -20.85
C VAL A 15 -0.42 -34.90 -22.07
N ALA A 16 -1.00 -35.56 -23.06
CA ALA A 16 -0.30 -35.91 -24.29
C ALA A 16 0.29 -34.69 -25.03
N SER A 17 -0.33 -33.52 -24.92
CA SER A 17 0.19 -32.29 -25.54
C SER A 17 1.50 -31.81 -24.95
N TYR A 18 1.79 -32.11 -23.68
CA TYR A 18 3.03 -31.75 -23.00
C TYR A 18 4.20 -32.68 -23.34
N PHE A 19 3.95 -33.92 -23.70
CA PHE A 19 4.97 -34.92 -23.98
C PHE A 19 5.18 -35.16 -25.51
N LYS A 20 4.98 -34.13 -26.31
CA LYS A 20 5.36 -34.13 -27.74
C LYS A 20 6.89 -34.04 -27.89
N PRO A 21 7.44 -34.35 -29.10
CA PRO A 21 8.85 -34.16 -29.38
C PRO A 21 9.34 -32.76 -28.99
N PRO A 22 10.54 -32.60 -28.37
CA PRO A 22 11.05 -31.34 -27.81
C PRO A 22 11.08 -30.17 -28.81
N GLU A 23 11.24 -30.47 -30.10
CA GLU A 23 11.26 -29.45 -31.16
C GLU A 23 9.88 -28.80 -31.39
N ARG A 24 8.81 -29.47 -30.99
CA ARG A 24 7.40 -29.00 -31.13
C ARG A 24 6.85 -28.40 -29.85
N LEU A 25 7.67 -28.31 -28.80
CA LEU A 25 7.29 -27.73 -27.53
C LEU A 25 7.84 -26.30 -27.40
N ASP A 26 7.03 -25.42 -26.84
CA ASP A 26 7.51 -24.11 -26.45
C ASP A 26 8.61 -24.23 -25.35
N PRO A 27 9.50 -23.23 -25.21
CA PRO A 27 10.64 -23.30 -24.31
C PRO A 27 10.24 -23.54 -22.83
N LYS A 28 9.09 -23.02 -22.40
CA LYS A 28 8.56 -23.17 -21.03
C LYS A 28 8.11 -24.62 -20.80
N THR A 29 7.32 -25.14 -21.69
CA THR A 29 6.82 -26.54 -21.64
C THR A 29 7.95 -27.55 -21.70
N ARG A 30 8.97 -27.31 -22.52
CA ARG A 30 10.18 -28.14 -22.59
C ARG A 30 10.92 -28.21 -21.23
N VAL A 31 11.10 -27.08 -20.58
CA VAL A 31 11.76 -27.05 -19.26
C VAL A 31 10.87 -27.65 -18.16
N LEU A 32 9.57 -27.43 -18.22
CA LEU A 32 8.60 -28.02 -17.30
C LEU A 32 8.64 -29.55 -17.39
N THR A 33 8.48 -30.13 -18.60
CA THR A 33 8.41 -31.57 -18.79
C THR A 33 9.69 -32.29 -18.37
N GLY A 34 10.86 -31.67 -18.55
CA GLY A 34 12.14 -32.20 -18.05
C GLY A 34 12.24 -32.27 -16.52
N LYS A 35 11.32 -31.67 -15.78
CA LYS A 35 11.30 -31.62 -14.29
C LYS A 35 10.09 -32.34 -13.68
N VAL A 36 9.15 -32.78 -14.50
CA VAL A 36 7.96 -33.51 -14.02
C VAL A 36 8.37 -34.91 -13.62
N VAL A 37 8.05 -35.28 -12.38
CA VAL A 37 8.27 -36.62 -11.82
C VAL A 37 6.95 -37.38 -11.77
N ASP A 38 5.85 -36.68 -11.50
CA ASP A 38 4.53 -37.30 -11.34
C ASP A 38 3.41 -36.34 -11.78
N ILE A 39 2.25 -36.91 -12.11
CA ILE A 39 1.06 -36.17 -12.54
C ILE A 39 -0.15 -36.64 -11.73
N GLU A 40 -0.69 -35.75 -10.93
CA GLU A 40 -1.94 -35.97 -10.22
C GLU A 40 -3.11 -35.40 -11.02
N THR A 41 -4.21 -36.16 -11.09
CA THR A 41 -5.43 -35.73 -11.80
C THR A 41 -6.63 -35.74 -10.86
N ILE A 42 -7.45 -34.69 -10.95
CA ILE A 42 -8.70 -34.55 -10.18
C ILE A 42 -9.84 -34.40 -11.17
N LEU A 43 -10.80 -35.31 -11.10
CA LEU A 43 -12.01 -35.25 -11.92
C LEU A 43 -13.02 -34.33 -11.28
N CYS A 44 -13.54 -33.38 -12.06
CA CYS A 44 -14.59 -32.44 -11.64
C CYS A 44 -15.88 -32.74 -12.36
N SER A 45 -17.03 -32.41 -11.75
CA SER A 45 -18.36 -32.63 -12.32
C SER A 45 -18.71 -31.64 -13.44
N SER A 46 -18.02 -30.49 -13.48
CA SER A 46 -18.22 -29.45 -14.50
C SER A 46 -16.92 -28.71 -14.83
N GLU A 47 -16.87 -28.10 -16.01
CA GLU A 47 -15.76 -27.23 -16.41
C GLU A 47 -15.59 -26.02 -15.48
N LYS A 48 -16.69 -25.52 -14.91
CA LYS A 48 -16.72 -24.43 -13.96
C LYS A 48 -16.05 -24.83 -12.62
N GLU A 49 -16.36 -26.01 -12.13
CA GLU A 49 -15.71 -26.58 -10.94
C GLU A 49 -14.20 -26.76 -11.18
N ALA A 50 -13.80 -27.26 -12.34
CA ALA A 50 -12.39 -27.41 -12.72
C ALA A 50 -11.67 -26.06 -12.77
N LEU A 51 -12.33 -24.99 -13.26
CA LEU A 51 -11.77 -23.63 -13.28
C LEU A 51 -11.54 -23.07 -11.87
N ILE A 52 -12.49 -23.27 -10.98
CA ILE A 52 -12.40 -22.84 -9.57
C ILE A 52 -11.29 -23.61 -8.86
N LEU A 53 -11.21 -24.92 -9.06
CA LEU A 53 -10.18 -25.77 -8.47
C LEU A 53 -8.79 -25.38 -8.97
N GLU A 54 -8.59 -25.15 -10.26
CA GLU A 54 -7.34 -24.64 -10.84
C GLU A 54 -6.89 -23.36 -10.16
N SER A 55 -7.79 -22.36 -10.06
CA SER A 55 -7.51 -21.08 -9.40
C SER A 55 -7.11 -21.25 -7.93
N ASN A 56 -7.79 -22.13 -7.21
CA ASN A 56 -7.49 -22.40 -5.80
C ASN A 56 -6.13 -23.09 -5.62
N LEU A 57 -5.79 -24.05 -6.47
CA LEU A 57 -4.49 -24.73 -6.47
C LEU A 57 -3.34 -23.75 -6.79
N ILE A 58 -3.53 -22.88 -7.79
CA ILE A 58 -2.54 -21.85 -8.13
C ILE A 58 -2.34 -20.87 -6.96
N LYS A 59 -3.41 -20.40 -6.33
CA LYS A 59 -3.32 -19.51 -5.16
C LYS A 59 -2.62 -20.15 -3.97
N LYS A 60 -2.97 -21.41 -3.67
CA LYS A 60 -2.45 -22.16 -2.52
C LYS A 60 -0.98 -22.51 -2.68
N HIS A 61 -0.60 -23.05 -3.83
CA HIS A 61 0.72 -23.64 -4.06
C HIS A 61 1.70 -22.74 -4.80
N ARG A 62 1.21 -21.69 -5.48
CA ARG A 62 1.99 -20.73 -6.27
C ARG A 62 3.02 -21.43 -7.17
N PRO A 63 2.57 -22.34 -8.06
CA PRO A 63 3.47 -23.19 -8.85
C PRO A 63 4.37 -22.32 -9.73
N ARG A 64 5.64 -22.75 -9.87
CA ARG A 64 6.66 -21.96 -10.59
C ARG A 64 6.34 -21.72 -12.06
N TYR A 65 5.64 -22.65 -12.70
CA TYR A 65 5.32 -22.60 -14.12
C TYR A 65 3.90 -22.08 -14.42
N ASN A 66 3.15 -21.66 -13.40
CA ASN A 66 1.93 -20.87 -13.60
C ASN A 66 2.22 -19.38 -13.53
N VAL A 67 1.42 -18.60 -14.26
CA VAL A 67 1.35 -17.15 -14.05
C VAL A 67 0.64 -16.91 -12.72
N VAL A 68 1.33 -16.31 -11.76
CA VAL A 68 0.78 -16.02 -10.43
C VAL A 68 0.74 -14.52 -10.21
N LEU A 69 -0.45 -13.97 -10.00
CA LEU A 69 -0.63 -12.57 -9.65
C LEU A 69 -0.11 -12.31 -8.24
N LYS A 70 0.99 -11.55 -8.13
CA LYS A 70 1.64 -11.18 -6.86
C LYS A 70 1.21 -9.80 -6.36
N ASP A 71 -0.01 -9.36 -6.67
CA ASP A 71 -0.44 -8.02 -6.30
C ASP A 71 -1.11 -8.01 -4.93
N ASP A 72 -0.37 -7.54 -3.92
CA ASP A 72 -0.88 -7.20 -2.59
C ASP A 72 -1.35 -5.73 -2.48
N LYS A 73 -1.35 -4.97 -3.58
CA LYS A 73 -1.73 -3.57 -3.59
C LYS A 73 -3.24 -3.43 -3.44
N ARG A 74 -3.70 -3.16 -2.23
CA ARG A 74 -5.09 -2.81 -1.95
C ARG A 74 -5.34 -1.37 -2.38
N TYR A 75 -5.92 -1.20 -3.55
CA TYR A 75 -6.28 0.10 -4.09
C TYR A 75 -7.37 0.77 -3.24
N PRO A 76 -7.26 2.08 -2.99
CA PRO A 76 -8.25 2.79 -2.17
C PRO A 76 -9.58 2.93 -2.91
N SER A 77 -10.68 2.81 -2.17
CA SER A 77 -12.06 3.06 -2.62
C SER A 77 -12.73 4.06 -1.69
N LEU A 78 -13.76 4.72 -2.16
CA LEU A 78 -14.63 5.55 -1.33
C LEU A 78 -15.83 4.72 -0.85
N ARG A 79 -16.12 4.77 0.43
CA ARG A 79 -17.29 4.15 1.06
C ARG A 79 -18.25 5.22 1.51
N LEU A 80 -19.55 5.01 1.20
CA LEU A 80 -20.67 5.80 1.66
C LEU A 80 -21.75 4.86 2.17
N ASP A 81 -22.23 5.06 3.39
CA ASP A 81 -23.29 4.25 3.97
C ASP A 81 -24.65 4.97 3.82
N PRO A 82 -25.52 4.56 2.88
CA PRO A 82 -26.79 5.24 2.64
C PRO A 82 -27.83 5.04 3.75
N ARG A 83 -27.57 4.18 4.73
CA ARG A 83 -28.47 3.93 5.87
C ARG A 83 -28.30 4.98 6.97
N GLU A 84 -27.16 5.71 6.97
CA GLU A 84 -26.97 6.85 7.86
C GLU A 84 -27.83 8.03 7.39
N VAL A 85 -28.50 8.74 8.31
CA VAL A 85 -29.29 9.94 7.98
C VAL A 85 -28.40 11.03 7.37
N TYR A 86 -27.17 11.15 7.88
CA TYR A 86 -26.17 12.10 7.39
C TYR A 86 -24.87 11.35 7.05
N PRO A 87 -24.80 10.58 5.94
CA PRO A 87 -23.61 9.80 5.60
C PRO A 87 -22.41 10.69 5.27
N ASN A 88 -21.22 10.17 5.50
CA ASN A 88 -19.98 10.77 5.05
C ASN A 88 -19.23 9.85 4.07
N LEU A 89 -18.30 10.42 3.31
CA LEU A 89 -17.38 9.65 2.48
C LEU A 89 -16.11 9.30 3.26
N SER A 90 -15.74 8.03 3.24
CA SER A 90 -14.52 7.52 3.86
C SER A 90 -13.66 6.76 2.85
N ILE A 91 -12.32 6.90 2.98
CA ILE A 91 -11.38 6.12 2.16
C ILE A 91 -11.17 4.77 2.83
N VAL A 92 -11.46 3.70 2.09
CA VAL A 92 -11.26 2.32 2.53
C VAL A 92 -10.38 1.57 1.54
N ARG A 93 -9.71 0.52 2.02
CA ARG A 93 -8.90 -0.37 1.18
C ARG A 93 -9.43 -1.80 1.13
N LYS A 94 -10.44 -2.10 1.93
CA LYS A 94 -11.14 -3.38 1.95
C LYS A 94 -12.62 -3.11 1.75
N ILE A 95 -13.23 -3.76 0.78
CA ILE A 95 -14.66 -3.73 0.56
C ILE A 95 -15.28 -4.81 1.43
N GLN A 96 -16.40 -4.50 2.05
CA GLN A 96 -17.18 -5.38 2.90
C GLN A 96 -18.57 -5.53 2.31
N GLN A 97 -19.21 -6.66 2.55
CA GLN A 97 -20.63 -6.85 2.19
C GLN A 97 -21.51 -6.33 3.34
N ASP A 98 -21.48 -5.02 3.53
CA ASP A 98 -22.15 -4.35 4.65
C ASP A 98 -23.32 -3.45 4.20
N GLY A 99 -23.74 -3.56 2.94
CA GLY A 99 -24.84 -2.75 2.37
C GLY A 99 -24.47 -1.30 2.08
N ALA A 100 -23.20 -0.88 2.32
CA ALA A 100 -22.71 0.42 1.94
C ALA A 100 -22.38 0.50 0.44
N LEU A 101 -22.41 1.71 -0.12
CA LEU A 101 -21.97 1.97 -1.49
C LEU A 101 -20.44 2.14 -1.53
N TYR A 102 -19.81 1.49 -2.49
CA TYR A 102 -18.37 1.55 -2.72
C TYR A 102 -18.08 2.08 -4.11
N PHE A 103 -17.22 3.10 -4.20
CA PHE A 103 -16.86 3.73 -5.46
C PHE A 103 -15.35 3.61 -5.69
N GLY A 104 -14.95 3.22 -6.87
CA GLY A 104 -13.57 2.94 -7.24
C GLY A 104 -13.41 1.49 -7.71
N PRO A 105 -12.25 0.86 -7.54
CA PRO A 105 -11.04 1.33 -6.85
C PRO A 105 -10.27 2.39 -7.66
N TYR A 106 -9.68 3.36 -6.94
CA TYR A 106 -8.88 4.43 -7.54
C TYR A 106 -7.45 3.97 -7.80
N ALA A 107 -6.84 4.46 -8.87
CA ALA A 107 -5.47 4.08 -9.26
C ALA A 107 -4.41 4.46 -8.20
N SER A 108 -4.63 5.52 -7.43
CA SER A 108 -3.70 5.97 -6.38
C SER A 108 -4.40 6.66 -5.22
N ALA A 109 -3.70 6.76 -4.07
CA ALA A 109 -4.17 7.55 -2.94
C ALA A 109 -4.25 9.06 -3.27
N HIS A 110 -3.51 9.53 -4.27
CA HIS A 110 -3.58 10.91 -4.74
C HIS A 110 -4.89 11.15 -5.50
N ALA A 111 -5.25 10.26 -6.43
CA ALA A 111 -6.48 10.36 -7.21
C ALA A 111 -7.73 10.38 -6.32
N VAL A 112 -7.83 9.48 -5.34
CA VAL A 112 -8.99 9.47 -4.42
C VAL A 112 -9.07 10.74 -3.58
N ARG A 113 -7.95 11.33 -3.18
CA ARG A 113 -7.93 12.60 -2.43
C ARG A 113 -8.31 13.78 -3.31
N GLN A 114 -7.95 13.80 -4.59
CA GLN A 114 -8.40 14.82 -5.53
C GLN A 114 -9.91 14.77 -5.70
N THR A 115 -10.48 13.58 -5.92
CA THR A 115 -11.94 13.39 -5.99
C THR A 115 -12.64 13.88 -4.71
N LEU A 116 -12.11 13.52 -3.52
CA LEU A 116 -12.67 14.00 -2.25
C LEU A 116 -12.59 15.52 -2.11
N ARG A 117 -11.48 16.16 -2.51
CA ARG A 117 -11.36 17.63 -2.46
C ARG A 117 -12.40 18.31 -3.35
N PHE A 118 -12.65 17.73 -4.52
CA PHE A 118 -13.69 18.23 -5.42
C PHE A 118 -15.08 18.10 -4.79
N ILE A 119 -15.40 16.93 -4.23
CA ILE A 119 -16.67 16.67 -3.55
C ILE A 119 -16.85 17.60 -2.34
N ASP A 120 -15.84 17.73 -1.49
CA ASP A 120 -15.83 18.63 -0.33
C ASP A 120 -16.14 20.09 -0.72
N LYS A 121 -15.63 20.53 -1.88
CA LYS A 121 -15.80 21.91 -2.34
C LYS A 121 -17.20 22.18 -2.93
N HIS A 122 -17.75 21.21 -3.66
CA HIS A 122 -18.93 21.46 -4.49
C HIS A 122 -20.23 20.81 -3.99
N PHE A 123 -20.14 19.75 -3.15
CA PHE A 123 -21.33 19.01 -2.67
C PHE A 123 -21.60 19.17 -1.18
N ARG A 124 -20.64 19.69 -0.41
CA ARG A 124 -20.78 20.08 0.99
C ARG A 124 -21.20 18.96 1.96
N LEU A 125 -20.85 17.71 1.67
CA LEU A 125 -21.11 16.62 2.62
C LEU A 125 -20.23 16.79 3.87
N ARG A 126 -20.72 16.28 5.02
CA ARG A 126 -19.92 16.29 6.25
C ARG A 126 -18.66 15.44 6.09
N LYS A 127 -17.57 15.90 6.71
CA LYS A 127 -16.27 15.25 6.69
C LYS A 127 -15.90 14.63 8.02
N CYS A 128 -16.53 15.08 9.09
CA CYS A 128 -16.29 14.60 10.44
C CYS A 128 -16.71 13.13 10.59
N ARG A 129 -16.03 12.39 11.46
CA ARG A 129 -16.41 11.04 11.83
C ARG A 129 -17.66 11.05 12.70
N ASN A 130 -18.42 9.94 12.73
CA ASN A 130 -19.68 9.85 13.50
C ASN A 130 -19.50 10.29 14.96
N ARG A 131 -18.39 9.90 15.60
CA ARG A 131 -18.07 10.29 16.96
C ARG A 131 -17.92 11.81 17.16
N GLU A 132 -17.33 12.52 16.21
CA GLU A 132 -17.17 13.96 16.25
C GLU A 132 -18.46 14.68 15.88
N PHE A 133 -19.28 14.05 15.05
CA PHE A 133 -20.57 14.56 14.59
C PHE A 133 -21.55 14.76 15.75
N HIS A 134 -21.74 13.77 16.60
CA HIS A 134 -22.68 13.81 17.72
C HIS A 134 -22.25 14.66 18.93
N ARG A 135 -21.05 15.27 18.88
CA ARG A 135 -20.47 16.02 20.01
C ARG A 135 -20.25 17.50 19.74
N ARG A 136 -20.66 18.00 18.58
CA ARG A 136 -20.37 19.38 18.20
C ARG A 136 -21.55 20.27 18.44
N ASP A 137 -21.32 21.28 19.27
CA ASP A 137 -22.29 22.35 19.57
C ASP A 137 -21.98 23.64 18.78
N ARG A 138 -20.85 23.67 18.05
CA ARG A 138 -20.40 24.87 17.29
C ARG A 138 -19.97 24.49 15.87
N PRO A 139 -20.24 25.38 14.88
CA PRO A 139 -19.77 25.20 13.50
C PRO A 139 -18.27 25.02 13.42
N CYS A 140 -17.81 23.99 12.71
CA CYS A 140 -16.39 23.75 12.48
C CYS A 140 -15.87 24.59 11.30
N LEU A 141 -14.54 24.64 11.15
CA LEU A 141 -13.88 25.35 10.05
C LEU A 141 -14.43 24.95 8.66
N HIS A 142 -14.80 23.68 8.45
CA HIS A 142 -15.41 23.25 7.18
C HIS A 142 -16.77 23.88 6.92
N CYS A 143 -17.58 24.11 7.96
CA CYS A 143 -18.81 24.85 7.84
C CYS A 143 -18.53 26.32 7.51
N GLN A 144 -17.62 26.98 8.24
CA GLN A 144 -17.25 28.39 8.00
C GLN A 144 -16.72 28.60 6.58
N MET A 145 -15.98 27.62 6.04
CA MET A 145 -15.49 27.63 4.66
C MET A 145 -16.54 27.19 3.64
N GLN A 146 -17.79 27.02 4.03
CA GLN A 146 -18.89 26.54 3.19
C GLN A 146 -18.64 25.19 2.47
N ARG A 147 -17.84 24.31 3.08
CA ARG A 147 -17.50 22.98 2.57
C ARG A 147 -18.28 21.85 3.27
N CYS A 148 -19.24 22.18 4.11
CA CYS A 148 -20.10 21.26 4.83
C CYS A 148 -21.45 21.98 5.11
N LEU A 149 -22.55 21.26 4.96
CA LEU A 149 -23.89 21.75 5.33
C LEU A 149 -24.06 21.89 6.85
N ALA A 150 -23.13 21.31 7.62
CA ALA A 150 -23.07 21.35 9.08
C ALA A 150 -24.31 20.76 9.80
N PRO A 151 -24.80 19.57 9.42
CA PRO A 151 -25.97 18.97 10.08
C PRO A 151 -25.72 18.61 11.56
N CYS A 152 -24.51 18.85 12.09
CA CYS A 152 -24.17 18.67 13.50
C CYS A 152 -24.59 19.87 14.39
N CYS A 153 -24.82 21.05 13.81
CA CYS A 153 -25.04 22.28 14.56
C CYS A 153 -25.98 23.28 13.84
N THR A 154 -26.53 22.93 12.69
CA THR A 154 -27.51 23.70 11.94
C THR A 154 -28.71 22.80 11.61
N GLU A 155 -29.90 23.38 11.53
CA GLU A 155 -31.12 22.67 11.13
C GLU A 155 -31.10 22.39 9.62
N VAL A 156 -30.40 21.31 9.25
CA VAL A 156 -30.42 20.77 7.89
C VAL A 156 -31.38 19.60 7.87
N SER A 157 -32.44 19.70 7.07
CA SER A 157 -33.37 18.58 6.96
C SER A 157 -32.72 17.35 6.34
N ALA A 158 -33.16 16.17 6.73
CA ALA A 158 -32.67 14.90 6.20
C ALA A 158 -32.84 14.83 4.68
N GLU A 159 -33.92 15.39 4.14
CA GLU A 159 -34.23 15.44 2.71
C GLU A 159 -33.20 16.28 1.95
N THR A 160 -32.90 17.51 2.43
CA THR A 160 -31.88 18.39 1.82
C THR A 160 -30.50 17.75 1.80
N TYR A 161 -30.17 17.02 2.88
CA TYR A 161 -28.88 16.31 2.92
C TYR A 161 -28.87 15.09 2.00
N ALA A 162 -29.98 14.36 1.92
CA ALA A 162 -30.14 13.21 1.03
C ALA A 162 -30.05 13.61 -0.46
N GLU A 163 -30.56 14.78 -0.84
CA GLU A 163 -30.34 15.33 -2.19
C GLU A 163 -28.84 15.52 -2.49
N ALA A 164 -28.10 16.15 -1.58
CA ALA A 164 -26.66 16.33 -1.74
C ALA A 164 -25.90 14.99 -1.82
N VAL A 165 -26.35 13.98 -1.07
CA VAL A 165 -25.83 12.61 -1.15
C VAL A 165 -26.11 11.99 -2.51
N GLN A 166 -27.34 12.13 -3.02
CA GLN A 166 -27.72 11.60 -4.33
C GLN A 166 -26.90 12.23 -5.47
N GLU A 167 -26.69 13.53 -5.42
CA GLU A 167 -25.83 14.23 -6.37
C GLU A 167 -24.38 13.67 -6.36
N VAL A 168 -23.83 13.39 -5.17
CA VAL A 168 -22.51 12.77 -5.04
C VAL A 168 -22.49 11.35 -5.58
N VAL A 169 -23.55 10.58 -5.35
CA VAL A 169 -23.70 9.22 -5.89
C VAL A 169 -23.76 9.24 -7.42
N LEU A 170 -24.50 10.16 -8.03
CA LEU A 170 -24.53 10.33 -9.48
C LEU A 170 -23.15 10.70 -10.04
N PHE A 171 -22.47 11.66 -9.41
CA PHE A 171 -21.12 12.04 -9.78
C PHE A 171 -20.12 10.88 -9.69
N LEU A 172 -20.13 10.14 -8.58
CA LEU A 172 -19.22 9.01 -8.37
C LEU A 172 -19.55 7.78 -9.24
N LYS A 173 -20.79 7.65 -9.69
CA LYS A 173 -21.21 6.64 -10.69
C LYS A 173 -20.90 7.06 -12.13
N GLY A 174 -20.27 8.22 -12.35
CA GLY A 174 -20.00 8.74 -13.70
C GLY A 174 -21.21 9.31 -14.44
N LYS A 175 -22.38 9.41 -13.78
CA LYS A 175 -23.61 9.98 -14.34
C LYS A 175 -23.62 11.51 -14.29
N THR A 176 -22.45 12.11 -14.51
CA THR A 176 -22.26 13.57 -14.46
C THR A 176 -23.11 14.33 -15.47
N PRO A 177 -23.35 13.86 -16.72
CA PRO A 177 -24.24 14.55 -17.66
C PRO A 177 -25.70 14.58 -17.19
N GLU A 178 -26.19 13.50 -16.54
CA GLU A 178 -27.53 13.44 -15.95
C GLU A 178 -27.64 14.47 -14.82
N LEU A 179 -26.63 14.49 -13.93
CA LEU A 179 -26.55 15.43 -12.82
C LEU A 179 -26.53 16.89 -13.31
N ILE A 180 -25.78 17.19 -14.37
CA ILE A 180 -25.72 18.56 -14.92
C ILE A 180 -27.12 19.00 -15.41
N ARG A 181 -27.85 18.15 -16.14
CA ARG A 181 -29.21 18.47 -16.62
C ARG A 181 -30.16 18.76 -15.46
N GLU A 182 -30.12 17.93 -14.41
CA GLU A 182 -30.93 18.13 -13.21
C GLU A 182 -30.59 19.47 -12.53
N LEU A 183 -29.31 19.76 -12.36
CA LEU A 183 -28.85 21.03 -11.77
C LEU A 183 -29.19 22.24 -12.64
N GLU A 184 -29.17 22.13 -13.98
CA GLU A 184 -29.60 23.19 -14.91
C GLU A 184 -31.10 23.49 -14.80
N THR A 185 -31.94 22.46 -14.57
CA THR A 185 -33.36 22.64 -14.32
C THR A 185 -33.58 23.36 -12.99
N ARG A 186 -33.00 22.89 -11.92
CA ARG A 186 -33.09 23.52 -10.58
C ARG A 186 -32.54 24.96 -10.57
N MET A 187 -31.51 25.24 -11.36
CA MET A 187 -30.93 26.60 -11.49
C MET A 187 -31.97 27.54 -12.13
N ARG A 188 -32.67 27.11 -13.20
CA ARG A 188 -33.71 27.89 -13.86
C ARG A 188 -34.88 28.16 -12.92
N GLU A 189 -35.39 27.14 -12.25
CA GLU A 189 -36.46 27.27 -11.24
C GLU A 189 -36.09 28.25 -10.12
N ALA A 190 -34.84 28.16 -9.63
CA ALA A 190 -34.35 29.12 -8.62
C ALA A 190 -34.32 30.57 -9.13
N ALA A 191 -33.96 30.78 -10.40
CA ALA A 191 -33.94 32.09 -11.04
C ALA A 191 -35.37 32.65 -11.26
N GLU A 192 -36.29 31.82 -11.72
CA GLU A 192 -37.70 32.18 -11.88
C GLU A 192 -38.35 32.64 -10.57
N HIS A 193 -38.01 31.95 -9.46
CA HIS A 193 -38.43 32.32 -8.13
C HIS A 193 -37.61 33.46 -7.50
N ARG A 194 -36.79 34.15 -8.29
CA ARG A 194 -35.91 35.27 -7.87
C ARG A 194 -34.89 34.90 -6.76
N ARG A 195 -34.59 33.60 -6.58
CA ARG A 195 -33.59 33.11 -5.63
C ARG A 195 -32.17 33.14 -6.27
N TYR A 196 -31.70 34.32 -6.61
CA TYR A 196 -30.49 34.51 -7.43
C TYR A 196 -29.21 33.96 -6.83
N GLU A 197 -29.04 34.02 -5.49
CA GLU A 197 -27.87 33.41 -4.83
C GLU A 197 -27.87 31.88 -4.92
N ALA A 198 -29.06 31.25 -4.85
CA ALA A 198 -29.20 29.80 -5.03
C ALA A 198 -28.89 29.42 -6.47
N ALA A 199 -29.41 30.17 -7.45
CA ALA A 199 -29.13 29.99 -8.87
C ALA A 199 -27.63 30.16 -9.18
N ALA A 200 -26.97 31.17 -8.60
CA ALA A 200 -25.53 31.40 -8.78
C ALA A 200 -24.71 30.23 -8.24
N ARG A 201 -25.04 29.68 -7.06
CA ARG A 201 -24.36 28.50 -6.49
C ARG A 201 -24.52 27.27 -7.37
N LEU A 202 -25.71 27.04 -7.95
CA LEU A 202 -25.94 25.94 -8.89
C LEU A 202 -25.16 26.14 -10.19
N ARG A 203 -25.12 27.37 -10.74
CA ARG A 203 -24.32 27.72 -11.91
C ARG A 203 -22.84 27.40 -11.69
N ASP A 204 -22.28 27.85 -10.57
CA ASP A 204 -20.87 27.63 -10.25
C ASP A 204 -20.53 26.15 -10.09
N LYS A 205 -21.47 25.36 -9.53
CA LYS A 205 -21.37 23.90 -9.44
C LYS A 205 -21.40 23.25 -10.83
N ILE A 206 -22.31 23.67 -11.71
CA ILE A 206 -22.39 23.19 -13.10
C ILE A 206 -21.10 23.50 -13.87
N VAL A 207 -20.56 24.72 -13.74
CA VAL A 207 -19.30 25.10 -14.38
C VAL A 207 -18.15 24.22 -13.89
N ALA A 208 -18.06 23.95 -12.59
CA ALA A 208 -17.05 23.07 -12.03
C ALA A 208 -17.18 21.62 -12.53
N LEU A 209 -18.41 21.11 -12.64
CA LEU A 209 -18.67 19.78 -13.19
C LEU A 209 -18.31 19.70 -14.68
N LYS A 210 -18.69 20.69 -15.49
CA LYS A 210 -18.32 20.77 -16.92
C LYS A 210 -16.81 20.82 -17.09
N LYS A 211 -16.09 21.63 -16.31
CA LYS A 211 -14.64 21.68 -16.33
C LYS A 211 -14.00 20.34 -15.94
N THR A 212 -14.60 19.61 -15.01
CA THR A 212 -14.12 18.26 -14.65
C THR A 212 -14.32 17.28 -15.81
N LEU A 213 -15.42 17.39 -16.55
CA LEU A 213 -15.66 16.59 -17.75
C LEU A 213 -14.65 16.89 -18.86
N GLU A 214 -14.29 18.15 -19.05
CA GLU A 214 -13.27 18.57 -20.05
C GLU A 214 -11.88 18.04 -19.68
N THR A 215 -11.55 17.99 -18.41
CA THR A 215 -10.25 17.51 -17.91
C THR A 215 -10.16 15.97 -17.90
N HIS A 216 -11.28 15.28 -17.71
CA HIS A 216 -11.40 13.84 -17.89
C HIS A 216 -11.79 13.56 -19.33
N VAL A 217 -10.83 13.16 -20.16
CA VAL A 217 -11.08 12.75 -21.54
C VAL A 217 -12.17 11.67 -21.52
N ALA A 218 -13.37 12.02 -22.02
CA ALA A 218 -14.42 11.03 -22.28
C ALA A 218 -13.86 10.08 -23.35
N VAL A 219 -13.63 8.83 -22.94
CA VAL A 219 -12.95 7.85 -23.80
C VAL A 219 -13.97 7.04 -24.59
N THR A 220 -15.24 7.05 -24.14
CA THR A 220 -16.35 6.37 -24.83
C THR A 220 -17.64 7.16 -24.68
N THR A 221 -18.42 7.17 -25.76
CA THR A 221 -19.66 7.93 -25.88
C THR A 221 -20.89 7.22 -25.29
N ASP A 222 -20.80 5.90 -25.03
CA ASP A 222 -21.91 5.07 -24.55
C ASP A 222 -22.02 4.97 -23.01
N PHE A 223 -21.15 5.66 -22.28
CA PHE A 223 -21.12 5.75 -20.82
C PHE A 223 -21.09 4.41 -20.06
N LYS A 224 -20.72 3.30 -20.71
CA LYS A 224 -20.65 1.99 -20.07
C LYS A 224 -19.40 1.80 -19.24
N ASP A 225 -19.57 1.01 -18.18
CA ASP A 225 -18.44 0.58 -17.35
C ASP A 225 -17.67 -0.54 -18.05
N ARG A 226 -16.37 -0.35 -18.21
CA ARG A 226 -15.49 -1.33 -18.83
C ARG A 226 -14.06 -1.27 -18.29
N ASP A 227 -13.34 -2.36 -18.45
CA ASP A 227 -11.92 -2.43 -18.18
C ASP A 227 -11.19 -2.81 -19.47
N ALA A 228 -10.15 -2.07 -19.85
CA ALA A 228 -9.28 -2.45 -20.95
C ALA A 228 -7.98 -3.05 -20.39
N ILE A 229 -7.64 -4.25 -20.86
CA ILE A 229 -6.51 -5.04 -20.37
C ILE A 229 -5.60 -5.36 -21.54
N ALA A 230 -4.34 -5.00 -21.40
CA ALA A 230 -3.30 -5.33 -22.35
C ALA A 230 -2.01 -5.75 -21.62
N ALA A 231 -1.23 -6.59 -22.27
CA ALA A 231 0.05 -7.07 -21.77
C ALA A 231 1.20 -6.61 -22.67
N ALA A 232 2.38 -6.53 -22.09
CA ALA A 232 3.65 -6.46 -22.79
C ALA A 232 4.63 -7.39 -22.09
N ALA A 233 5.39 -8.18 -22.86
CA ALA A 233 6.39 -9.10 -22.35
C ALA A 233 7.73 -8.88 -23.07
N ASP A 234 8.83 -8.93 -22.31
CA ASP A 234 10.19 -8.84 -22.85
C ASP A 234 11.20 -9.46 -21.87
N GLY A 235 12.12 -10.27 -22.38
CA GLY A 235 13.25 -10.83 -21.62
C GLY A 235 12.86 -11.69 -20.40
N GLY A 236 11.65 -12.30 -20.38
CA GLY A 236 11.12 -13.06 -19.24
C GLY A 236 10.40 -12.22 -18.19
N ASP A 237 10.35 -10.91 -18.36
CA ASP A 237 9.52 -9.99 -17.59
C ASP A 237 8.28 -9.62 -18.37
N ALA A 238 7.16 -9.42 -17.68
CA ALA A 238 5.92 -8.99 -18.30
C ALA A 238 5.20 -7.96 -17.43
N LEU A 239 4.41 -7.10 -18.08
CA LEU A 239 3.56 -6.12 -17.42
C LEU A 239 2.17 -6.12 -18.04
N ILE A 240 1.15 -6.20 -17.19
CA ILE A 240 -0.23 -5.99 -17.59
C ILE A 240 -0.65 -4.60 -17.15
N ALA A 241 -1.19 -3.83 -18.09
CA ALA A 241 -1.87 -2.57 -17.81
C ALA A 241 -3.39 -2.78 -17.89
N LEU A 242 -4.08 -2.34 -16.84
CA LEU A 242 -5.53 -2.32 -16.75
C LEU A 242 -5.98 -0.86 -16.68
N ILE A 243 -6.79 -0.44 -17.65
CA ILE A 243 -7.41 0.89 -17.69
C ILE A 243 -8.90 0.75 -17.39
N PRO A 244 -9.34 1.10 -16.16
CA PRO A 244 -10.76 1.11 -15.83
C PRO A 244 -11.44 2.35 -16.42
N VAL A 245 -12.55 2.13 -17.11
CA VAL A 245 -13.48 3.16 -17.59
C VAL A 245 -14.77 3.03 -16.80
N ARG A 246 -15.23 4.12 -16.22
CA ARG A 246 -16.45 4.17 -15.41
C ARG A 246 -17.31 5.33 -15.90
N GLY A 247 -18.56 5.02 -16.26
CA GLY A 247 -19.46 6.00 -16.86
C GLY A 247 -18.88 6.70 -18.09
N GLY A 248 -18.08 5.99 -18.91
CA GLY A 248 -17.42 6.56 -20.09
C GLY A 248 -16.08 7.27 -19.81
N PHE A 249 -15.69 7.47 -18.56
CA PHE A 249 -14.48 8.19 -18.18
C PHE A 249 -13.39 7.26 -17.68
N MET A 250 -12.15 7.54 -18.04
CA MET A 250 -10.99 6.79 -17.59
C MET A 250 -10.70 7.08 -16.11
N ALA A 251 -10.69 6.02 -15.30
CA ALA A 251 -10.43 6.11 -13.85
C ALA A 251 -8.94 5.87 -13.48
N GLY A 252 -8.02 6.20 -14.38
CA GLY A 252 -6.58 5.98 -14.24
C GLY A 252 -6.12 4.67 -14.86
N ALA A 253 -4.85 4.32 -14.64
CA ALA A 253 -4.28 3.05 -15.10
C ALA A 253 -3.71 2.29 -13.91
N ARG A 254 -3.73 0.95 -13.96
CA ARG A 254 -3.12 0.05 -12.99
C ARG A 254 -2.14 -0.85 -13.68
N GLU A 255 -1.07 -1.15 -13.00
CA GLU A 255 0.07 -1.88 -13.54
C GLU A 255 0.36 -3.09 -12.67
N PHE A 256 0.48 -4.25 -13.29
CA PHE A 256 0.77 -5.53 -12.66
C PHE A 256 2.01 -6.12 -13.32
N PHE A 257 3.06 -6.28 -12.53
CA PHE A 257 4.35 -6.75 -13.03
C PHE A 257 4.59 -8.23 -12.67
N PHE A 258 5.08 -8.97 -13.63
CA PHE A 258 5.45 -10.38 -13.52
C PHE A 258 6.93 -10.52 -13.89
N SER A 259 7.70 -11.21 -13.06
CA SER A 259 9.14 -11.44 -13.31
C SER A 259 9.44 -12.93 -13.38
N GLY A 260 10.35 -13.30 -14.28
CA GLY A 260 10.79 -14.67 -14.46
C GLY A 260 9.68 -15.61 -14.95
N THR A 261 8.68 -15.07 -15.65
CA THR A 261 7.54 -15.83 -16.17
C THR A 261 7.54 -15.74 -17.69
N PRO A 262 8.22 -16.64 -18.39
CA PRO A 262 8.14 -16.71 -19.85
C PRO A 262 6.75 -17.23 -20.23
N ALA A 263 5.82 -16.33 -20.48
CA ALA A 263 4.44 -16.62 -20.88
C ALA A 263 4.05 -15.71 -22.03
N GLU A 264 3.25 -16.22 -22.96
CA GLU A 264 2.68 -15.45 -24.05
C GLU A 264 1.61 -14.48 -23.54
N ASP A 265 1.35 -13.40 -24.27
CA ASP A 265 0.34 -12.39 -23.91
C ASP A 265 -1.04 -13.00 -23.63
N ARG A 266 -1.41 -14.05 -24.38
CA ARG A 266 -2.68 -14.78 -24.19
C ARG A 266 -2.73 -15.44 -22.81
N GLU A 267 -1.70 -16.20 -22.44
CA GLU A 267 -1.61 -16.90 -21.15
C GLU A 267 -1.60 -15.90 -19.99
N LEU A 268 -0.86 -14.80 -20.16
CA LEU A 268 -0.77 -13.71 -19.17
C LEU A 268 -2.14 -13.06 -18.94
N ILE A 269 -2.83 -12.68 -20.00
CA ILE A 269 -4.13 -12.00 -19.91
C ILE A 269 -5.19 -12.95 -19.34
N GLU A 270 -5.23 -14.20 -19.78
CA GLU A 270 -6.17 -15.20 -19.27
C GLU A 270 -5.97 -15.45 -17.76
N ALA A 271 -4.73 -15.71 -17.35
CA ALA A 271 -4.38 -15.92 -15.94
C ALA A 271 -4.70 -14.68 -15.08
N PHE A 272 -4.44 -13.50 -15.63
CA PHE A 272 -4.76 -12.24 -14.96
C PHE A 272 -6.26 -12.07 -14.76
N VAL A 273 -7.07 -12.26 -15.79
CA VAL A 273 -8.54 -12.14 -15.71
C VAL A 273 -9.10 -13.09 -14.67
N LYS A 274 -8.68 -14.37 -14.70
CA LYS A 274 -9.09 -15.38 -13.72
C LYS A 274 -8.78 -14.96 -12.28
N GLN A 275 -7.54 -14.54 -12.01
CA GLN A 275 -7.09 -14.25 -10.64
C GLN A 275 -7.54 -12.89 -10.13
N TYR A 276 -7.55 -11.88 -10.99
CA TYR A 276 -7.88 -10.51 -10.62
C TYR A 276 -9.35 -10.36 -10.21
N TYR A 277 -10.28 -10.82 -11.05
CA TYR A 277 -11.70 -10.62 -10.80
C TYR A 277 -12.29 -11.52 -9.72
N GLU A 278 -11.63 -12.60 -9.33
CA GLU A 278 -12.07 -13.37 -8.16
C GLU A 278 -11.96 -12.59 -6.83
N SER A 279 -11.07 -11.62 -6.77
CA SER A 279 -10.85 -10.78 -5.58
C SER A 279 -11.16 -9.31 -5.82
N ALA A 280 -11.51 -8.94 -7.06
CA ALA A 280 -11.81 -7.56 -7.41
C ALA A 280 -13.12 -7.11 -6.76
N PRO A 281 -13.15 -5.88 -6.23
CA PRO A 281 -14.36 -5.34 -5.59
C PRO A 281 -15.47 -5.00 -6.58
N PHE A 282 -15.17 -4.98 -7.87
CA PHE A 282 -16.10 -4.60 -8.93
C PHE A 282 -15.75 -5.30 -10.23
N VAL A 283 -16.76 -5.88 -10.87
CA VAL A 283 -16.67 -6.48 -12.22
C VAL A 283 -17.49 -5.61 -13.18
N PRO A 284 -16.89 -5.05 -14.25
CA PRO A 284 -17.60 -4.19 -15.21
C PRO A 284 -18.50 -5.02 -16.14
N GLU A 285 -19.33 -4.32 -16.93
CA GLU A 285 -20.18 -4.96 -17.95
C GLU A 285 -19.37 -5.53 -19.12
N GLU A 286 -18.31 -4.81 -19.49
CA GLU A 286 -17.44 -5.20 -20.59
C GLU A 286 -15.97 -5.22 -20.14
N ILE A 287 -15.26 -6.27 -20.52
CA ILE A 287 -13.82 -6.38 -20.35
C ILE A 287 -13.21 -6.48 -21.73
N LEU A 288 -12.40 -5.49 -22.09
CA LEU A 288 -11.75 -5.39 -23.38
C LEU A 288 -10.37 -6.02 -23.27
N LEU A 289 -10.07 -6.97 -24.13
CA LEU A 289 -8.83 -7.75 -24.12
C LEU A 289 -8.01 -7.51 -25.38
N GLN A 290 -6.70 -7.40 -25.24
CA GLN A 290 -5.76 -7.24 -26.35
C GLN A 290 -5.77 -8.48 -27.27
N VAL A 291 -5.89 -9.66 -26.70
CA VAL A 291 -5.96 -10.94 -27.41
C VAL A 291 -7.15 -11.76 -26.94
N PRO A 292 -7.71 -12.62 -27.81
CA PRO A 292 -8.77 -13.52 -27.37
C PRO A 292 -8.22 -14.57 -26.40
N VAL A 293 -9.04 -14.91 -25.39
CA VAL A 293 -8.71 -15.92 -24.37
C VAL A 293 -9.42 -17.24 -24.65
N GLU A 294 -8.83 -18.35 -24.20
CA GLU A 294 -9.45 -19.64 -24.28
C GLU A 294 -10.58 -19.78 -23.25
N GLY A 295 -11.65 -20.52 -23.60
CA GLY A 295 -12.79 -20.71 -22.69
C GLY A 295 -13.54 -19.41 -22.35
N GLN A 296 -13.58 -18.45 -23.30
CA GLN A 296 -14.21 -17.14 -23.10
C GLN A 296 -15.62 -17.26 -22.52
N ALA A 297 -16.45 -18.15 -23.05
CA ALA A 297 -17.84 -18.35 -22.60
C ALA A 297 -17.93 -18.74 -21.11
N LEU A 298 -17.04 -19.63 -20.66
CA LEU A 298 -16.97 -20.06 -19.27
C LEU A 298 -16.50 -18.92 -18.33
N LEU A 299 -15.56 -18.10 -18.80
CA LEU A 299 -15.12 -16.93 -18.05
C LEU A 299 -16.22 -15.87 -17.96
N GLU A 300 -16.95 -15.62 -19.04
CA GLU A 300 -18.09 -14.71 -19.05
C GLU A 300 -19.19 -15.17 -18.07
N GLU A 301 -19.51 -16.46 -18.05
CA GLU A 301 -20.44 -17.07 -17.11
C GLU A 301 -19.95 -16.87 -15.66
N ARG A 302 -18.69 -17.22 -15.37
CA ARG A 302 -18.11 -17.09 -14.03
C ARG A 302 -18.11 -15.64 -13.55
N LEU A 303 -17.72 -14.70 -14.40
CA LEU A 303 -17.72 -13.27 -14.09
C LEU A 303 -19.16 -12.73 -13.93
N GLY A 304 -20.09 -13.27 -14.70
CA GLY A 304 -21.52 -12.99 -14.57
C GLY A 304 -22.06 -13.40 -13.20
N ASP A 305 -21.69 -14.56 -12.66
CA ASP A 305 -22.05 -15.01 -11.33
C ASP A 305 -21.49 -14.07 -10.24
N ILE A 306 -20.22 -13.69 -10.37
CA ILE A 306 -19.57 -12.77 -9.42
C ILE A 306 -20.25 -11.39 -9.42
N ARG A 307 -20.64 -10.91 -10.61
CA ARG A 307 -21.31 -9.62 -10.79
C ARG A 307 -22.79 -9.65 -10.45
N GLY A 308 -23.45 -10.80 -10.55
CA GLY A 308 -24.90 -10.96 -10.52
C GLY A 308 -25.62 -10.49 -11.79
N LYS A 309 -24.90 -10.18 -12.87
CA LYS A 309 -25.39 -9.71 -14.18
C LYS A 309 -24.42 -10.14 -15.27
N ARG A 310 -24.90 -10.18 -16.51
CA ARG A 310 -24.08 -10.56 -17.67
C ARG A 310 -22.81 -9.71 -17.79
N VAL A 311 -21.68 -10.37 -18.06
CA VAL A 311 -20.38 -9.77 -18.39
C VAL A 311 -19.98 -10.23 -19.78
N ARG A 312 -19.34 -9.36 -20.55
CA ARG A 312 -18.82 -9.68 -21.89
C ARG A 312 -17.31 -9.46 -21.97
N LEU A 313 -16.60 -10.43 -22.46
CA LEU A 313 -15.21 -10.32 -22.84
C LEU A 313 -15.14 -9.97 -24.34
N LEU A 314 -14.47 -8.90 -24.70
CA LEU A 314 -14.45 -8.38 -26.07
C LEU A 314 -12.99 -8.21 -26.52
N ASN A 315 -12.71 -8.55 -27.78
CA ASN A 315 -11.44 -8.24 -28.45
C ASN A 315 -11.70 -7.31 -29.65
N PRO A 316 -11.97 -6.02 -29.44
CA PRO A 316 -12.29 -5.06 -30.49
C PRO A 316 -11.05 -4.68 -31.29
N ARG A 317 -11.18 -4.63 -32.61
CA ARG A 317 -10.10 -4.26 -33.55
C ARG A 317 -10.26 -2.86 -34.15
N ARG A 318 -11.42 -2.20 -33.95
CA ARG A 318 -11.73 -0.88 -34.52
C ARG A 318 -12.55 -0.05 -33.53
N GLY A 319 -12.55 1.27 -33.69
CA GLY A 319 -13.34 2.22 -32.92
C GLY A 319 -12.74 2.56 -31.54
N GLU A 320 -13.55 3.20 -30.69
CA GLU A 320 -13.15 3.71 -29.37
C GLU A 320 -12.61 2.60 -28.44
N LYS A 321 -13.24 1.43 -28.46
CA LYS A 321 -12.83 0.29 -27.63
C LYS A 321 -11.44 -0.24 -28.02
N ALA A 322 -11.12 -0.27 -29.31
CA ALA A 322 -9.79 -0.66 -29.78
C ALA A 322 -8.71 0.36 -29.38
N ARG A 323 -9.04 1.66 -29.41
CA ARG A 323 -8.12 2.74 -28.94
C ARG A 323 -7.79 2.58 -27.46
N LEU A 324 -8.76 2.17 -26.63
CA LEU A 324 -8.52 1.87 -25.21
C LEU A 324 -7.53 0.73 -25.00
N ILE A 325 -7.66 -0.35 -25.78
CA ILE A 325 -6.71 -1.47 -25.74
C ILE A 325 -5.33 -1.02 -26.21
N GLN A 326 -5.27 -0.27 -27.31
CA GLN A 326 -4.01 0.28 -27.81
C GLN A 326 -3.31 1.14 -26.74
N MET A 327 -4.07 2.01 -26.08
CA MET A 327 -3.56 2.84 -24.97
C MET A 327 -3.05 1.97 -23.81
N ALA A 328 -3.78 0.92 -23.43
CA ALA A 328 -3.33 -0.01 -22.39
C ALA A 328 -2.04 -0.74 -22.81
N GLY A 329 -1.93 -1.19 -24.06
CA GLY A 329 -0.73 -1.84 -24.60
C GLY A 329 0.48 -0.90 -24.63
N GLN A 330 0.31 0.32 -25.07
CA GLN A 330 1.37 1.35 -25.05
C GLN A 330 1.83 1.61 -23.60
N ASN A 331 0.90 1.80 -22.67
CA ASN A 331 1.24 1.96 -21.25
C ASN A 331 1.99 0.74 -20.70
N ALA A 332 1.57 -0.48 -21.03
CA ALA A 332 2.24 -1.68 -20.60
C ALA A 332 3.69 -1.74 -21.13
N ALA A 333 3.89 -1.49 -22.42
CA ALA A 333 5.20 -1.53 -23.06
C ALA A 333 6.14 -0.45 -22.51
N GLU A 334 5.65 0.78 -22.37
CA GLU A 334 6.45 1.92 -21.89
C GLU A 334 6.88 1.70 -20.42
N ARG A 335 5.94 1.27 -19.57
CA ARG A 335 6.23 0.97 -18.17
C ARG A 335 7.14 -0.23 -17.96
N LEU A 336 7.04 -1.24 -18.82
CA LEU A 336 7.97 -2.37 -18.81
C LEU A 336 9.39 -1.89 -19.14
N LYS A 337 9.57 -1.10 -20.19
CA LYS A 337 10.85 -0.49 -20.56
C LYS A 337 11.43 0.37 -19.46
N GLU A 338 10.64 1.27 -18.86
CA GLU A 338 11.07 2.11 -17.74
C GLU A 338 11.56 1.25 -16.56
N ARG A 339 10.84 0.19 -16.25
CA ARG A 339 11.17 -0.70 -15.15
C ARG A 339 12.47 -1.48 -15.41
N GLN A 340 12.63 -1.99 -16.63
CA GLN A 340 13.87 -2.64 -17.07
C GLN A 340 15.05 -1.67 -17.05
N ALA A 341 14.90 -0.48 -17.61
CA ALA A 341 15.93 0.56 -17.59
C ALA A 341 16.33 0.92 -16.14
N SER A 342 15.35 1.04 -15.24
CA SER A 342 15.62 1.25 -13.81
C SER A 342 16.37 0.08 -13.18
N ALA A 343 15.99 -1.16 -13.48
CA ALA A 343 16.69 -2.34 -12.97
C ALA A 343 18.14 -2.43 -13.49
N TRP A 344 18.35 -2.12 -14.77
CA TRP A 344 19.70 -2.02 -15.37
C TRP A 344 20.55 -0.94 -14.70
N SER A 345 19.95 0.22 -14.43
CA SER A 345 20.62 1.32 -13.73
C SER A 345 21.02 0.93 -12.32
N GLU A 346 20.14 0.27 -11.57
CA GLU A 346 20.42 -0.21 -10.22
C GLU A 346 21.49 -1.31 -10.20
N ARG A 347 21.44 -2.24 -11.13
CA ARG A 347 22.48 -3.26 -11.29
C ARG A 347 23.86 -2.64 -11.59
N ARG A 348 23.93 -1.70 -12.54
CA ARG A 348 25.17 -0.96 -12.84
C ARG A 348 25.70 -0.20 -11.62
N LEU A 349 24.81 0.38 -10.82
CA LEU A 349 25.18 1.06 -9.58
C LEU A 349 25.80 0.07 -8.59
N LEU A 350 25.22 -1.11 -8.39
CA LEU A 350 25.75 -2.15 -7.52
C LEU A 350 27.09 -2.73 -8.03
N GLU A 351 27.25 -2.91 -9.34
CA GLU A 351 28.52 -3.31 -9.96
C GLU A 351 29.63 -2.27 -9.75
N ARG A 352 29.30 -0.98 -9.86
CA ARG A 352 30.24 0.11 -9.55
C ARG A 352 30.55 0.15 -8.06
N LEU A 353 29.56 -0.08 -7.20
CA LEU A 353 29.76 -0.17 -5.75
C LEU A 353 30.71 -1.33 -5.40
N GLN A 354 30.52 -2.52 -5.98
CA GLN A 354 31.43 -3.66 -5.81
C GLN A 354 32.87 -3.29 -6.18
N ARG A 355 33.06 -2.68 -7.35
CA ARG A 355 34.38 -2.22 -7.81
C ARG A 355 34.99 -1.16 -6.86
N ARG A 356 34.18 -0.23 -6.37
CA ARG A 356 34.63 0.83 -5.45
C ARG A 356 35.04 0.28 -4.09
N LEU A 357 34.29 -0.72 -3.61
CA LEU A 357 34.57 -1.44 -2.38
C LEU A 357 35.46 -2.67 -2.57
N ARG A 358 36.26 -2.72 -3.64
CA ARG A 358 37.14 -3.87 -4.01
C ARG A 358 37.97 -4.43 -2.88
N ARG A 359 38.34 -3.62 -1.89
CA ARG A 359 39.11 -4.06 -0.70
C ARG A 359 38.28 -5.00 0.19
N LEU A 360 36.97 -4.98 0.15
CA LEU A 360 36.14 -5.94 0.86
C LEU A 360 36.15 -7.34 0.22
N ARG A 361 36.70 -7.47 -0.99
CA ARG A 361 36.71 -8.73 -1.76
C ARG A 361 35.31 -9.34 -1.83
N LEU A 362 34.32 -8.50 -2.19
CA LEU A 362 32.96 -8.98 -2.42
C LEU A 362 32.98 -10.07 -3.50
N PRO A 363 32.57 -11.31 -3.22
CA PRO A 363 32.64 -12.41 -4.17
C PRO A 363 31.71 -12.23 -5.35
N GLN A 364 30.63 -11.49 -5.13
CA GLN A 364 29.60 -11.16 -6.11
C GLN A 364 29.11 -9.74 -5.93
N ILE A 365 28.25 -9.27 -6.85
CA ILE A 365 27.56 -7.99 -6.73
C ILE A 365 26.74 -8.02 -5.44
N PRO A 366 26.79 -6.98 -4.57
CA PRO A 366 26.05 -6.97 -3.32
C PRO A 366 24.55 -6.76 -3.58
N GLU A 367 23.85 -7.83 -3.93
CA GLU A 367 22.42 -7.79 -4.24
C GLU A 367 21.58 -7.59 -2.98
N ARG A 368 22.03 -8.14 -1.82
CA ARG A 368 21.38 -7.94 -0.53
C ARG A 368 22.28 -7.12 0.39
N ILE A 369 21.81 -5.93 0.76
CA ILE A 369 22.50 -5.01 1.69
C ILE A 369 21.59 -4.81 2.91
N GLU A 370 22.12 -5.04 4.10
CA GLU A 370 21.44 -4.74 5.36
C GLU A 370 22.12 -3.58 6.07
N CYS A 371 21.32 -2.67 6.65
CA CYS A 371 21.87 -1.56 7.45
C CYS A 371 21.22 -1.54 8.83
N PHE A 372 22.08 -1.39 9.84
CA PHE A 372 21.67 -1.31 11.25
C PHE A 372 21.90 0.09 11.78
N ASP A 373 20.87 0.61 12.45
CA ASP A 373 20.95 1.84 13.25
C ASP A 373 20.47 1.56 14.68
N ASN A 374 21.27 2.00 15.64
CA ASN A 374 20.93 2.01 17.07
C ASN A 374 20.35 3.37 17.43
N SER A 375 19.07 3.41 17.74
CA SER A 375 18.43 4.63 18.23
C SER A 375 18.28 4.57 19.74
N ASN A 376 19.23 5.16 20.46
CA ASN A 376 19.17 5.37 21.91
C ASN A 376 18.59 6.76 22.22
N LEU A 377 17.37 6.81 22.73
CA LEU A 377 16.78 8.01 23.28
C LEU A 377 16.53 7.81 24.79
N PHE A 378 17.48 8.32 25.60
CA PHE A 378 17.34 8.43 27.07
C PHE A 378 17.22 7.12 27.87
N GLY A 379 17.95 6.07 27.52
CA GLY A 379 18.23 4.95 28.45
C GLY A 379 17.07 4.00 28.76
N VAL A 380 15.88 4.21 28.25
CA VAL A 380 14.73 3.34 28.48
C VAL A 380 14.29 2.71 27.17
N ASP A 381 14.30 1.37 27.11
CA ASP A 381 13.84 0.58 25.95
C ASP A 381 14.61 0.87 24.63
N ALA A 382 15.92 0.70 24.62
CA ALA A 382 16.73 0.82 23.40
C ALA A 382 16.29 -0.20 22.33
N VAL A 383 16.16 0.27 21.09
CA VAL A 383 15.77 -0.53 19.93
C VAL A 383 16.66 -0.24 18.75
N ALA A 384 17.16 -1.28 18.11
CA ALA A 384 17.86 -1.17 16.83
C ALA A 384 16.89 -1.45 15.67
N GLY A 385 17.03 -0.66 14.61
CA GLY A 385 16.35 -0.86 13.34
C GLY A 385 17.28 -1.53 12.33
N MET A 386 16.79 -2.57 11.65
CA MET A 386 17.43 -3.18 10.48
C MET A 386 16.60 -2.91 9.24
N VAL A 387 17.20 -2.30 8.24
CA VAL A 387 16.61 -2.16 6.92
C VAL A 387 17.33 -3.03 5.92
N VAL A 388 16.58 -3.48 4.91
CA VAL A 388 17.08 -4.38 3.88
C VAL A 388 16.87 -3.75 2.51
N PHE A 389 17.93 -3.73 1.72
CA PHE A 389 17.90 -3.37 0.31
C PHE A 389 18.26 -4.59 -0.52
N GLU A 390 17.42 -4.91 -1.50
CA GLU A 390 17.64 -6.00 -2.45
C GLU A 390 17.64 -5.45 -3.86
N HIS A 391 18.62 -5.85 -4.65
CA HIS A 391 18.81 -5.37 -6.03
C HIS A 391 18.79 -3.82 -6.14
N GLY A 392 19.35 -3.13 -5.14
CA GLY A 392 19.41 -1.66 -5.07
C GLY A 392 18.13 -0.97 -4.58
N ARG A 393 17.05 -1.71 -4.24
CA ARG A 393 15.75 -1.19 -3.77
C ARG A 393 15.44 -1.61 -2.35
N SER A 394 14.70 -0.77 -1.62
CA SER A 394 14.27 -1.09 -0.26
C SER A 394 13.24 -2.21 -0.23
N ASN A 395 13.54 -3.32 0.46
CA ASN A 395 12.60 -4.41 0.74
C ASN A 395 12.01 -4.26 2.14
N ARG A 396 10.91 -3.52 2.26
CA ARG A 396 10.27 -3.22 3.56
C ARG A 396 9.69 -4.44 4.26
N SER A 397 9.38 -5.51 3.55
CA SER A 397 8.88 -6.75 4.14
C SER A 397 9.96 -7.48 4.96
N ALA A 398 11.22 -7.27 4.61
CA ALA A 398 12.38 -7.83 5.29
C ALA A 398 12.91 -6.96 6.44
N TYR A 399 12.37 -5.75 6.69
CA TYR A 399 12.78 -4.89 7.79
C TYR A 399 12.50 -5.53 9.13
N ARG A 400 13.42 -5.39 10.08
CA ARG A 400 13.29 -5.95 11.44
C ARG A 400 13.59 -4.89 12.49
N ARG A 401 13.03 -5.09 13.68
CA ARG A 401 13.30 -4.29 14.88
C ARG A 401 13.80 -5.23 15.97
N TYR A 402 14.93 -4.90 16.55
CA TYR A 402 15.53 -5.66 17.62
C TYR A 402 15.45 -4.87 18.92
N ARG A 403 14.66 -5.37 19.87
CA ARG A 403 14.67 -4.81 21.22
C ARG A 403 15.96 -5.26 21.92
N ILE A 404 16.70 -4.33 22.49
CA ILE A 404 17.86 -4.61 23.33
C ILE A 404 17.39 -5.26 24.61
N ARG A 405 18.04 -6.36 25.02
CA ARG A 405 17.62 -7.17 26.15
C ARG A 405 18.65 -7.23 27.27
N THR A 406 19.93 -7.28 26.93
CA THR A 406 21.03 -7.54 27.86
C THR A 406 21.76 -6.28 28.32
N VAL A 407 21.69 -5.21 27.55
CA VAL A 407 22.41 -3.96 27.82
C VAL A 407 21.56 -3.04 28.70
N LYS A 408 22.10 -2.66 29.85
CA LYS A 408 21.51 -1.65 30.76
C LYS A 408 22.18 -0.29 30.52
N GLY A 409 21.40 0.76 30.29
CA GLY A 409 21.91 2.10 30.02
C GLY A 409 22.03 2.43 28.52
N SER A 410 22.82 3.46 28.19
CA SER A 410 22.99 3.96 26.81
C SER A 410 24.32 3.57 26.19
N ASP A 411 24.66 2.28 26.25
CA ASP A 411 25.86 1.75 25.58
C ASP A 411 25.49 1.31 24.15
N ASP A 412 25.78 2.19 23.20
CA ASP A 412 25.53 1.97 21.77
C ASP A 412 26.37 0.83 21.21
N TYR A 413 27.59 0.61 21.74
CA TYR A 413 28.49 -0.42 21.28
C TYR A 413 28.02 -1.83 21.72
N ALA A 414 27.66 -1.98 22.97
CA ALA A 414 27.11 -3.23 23.49
C ALA A 414 25.76 -3.56 22.84
N SER A 415 24.93 -2.55 22.62
CA SER A 415 23.64 -2.69 21.92
C SER A 415 23.82 -3.19 20.48
N MET A 416 24.76 -2.62 19.74
CA MET A 416 25.10 -3.06 18.38
C MET A 416 25.62 -4.51 18.39
N ALA A 417 26.48 -4.88 19.34
CA ALA A 417 26.99 -6.24 19.46
C ALA A 417 25.87 -7.26 19.72
N GLU A 418 24.91 -6.95 20.63
CA GLU A 418 23.76 -7.81 20.90
C GLU A 418 22.93 -8.03 19.63
N VAL A 419 22.61 -6.96 18.92
CA VAL A 419 21.71 -7.03 17.75
C VAL A 419 22.34 -7.79 16.60
N LEU A 420 23.60 -7.48 16.27
CA LEU A 420 24.35 -8.18 15.22
C LEU A 420 24.53 -9.66 15.56
N GLY A 421 24.85 -9.96 16.83
CA GLY A 421 24.97 -11.35 17.29
C GLY A 421 23.65 -12.14 17.16
N ARG A 422 22.51 -11.50 17.39
CA ARG A 422 21.20 -12.13 17.21
C ARG A 422 20.87 -12.34 15.73
N ARG A 423 21.10 -11.32 14.89
CA ARG A 423 20.86 -11.41 13.45
C ARG A 423 21.70 -12.48 12.78
N CYS A 424 22.98 -12.53 13.08
CA CYS A 424 23.90 -13.50 12.47
C CYS A 424 23.67 -14.95 12.94
N ARG A 425 22.88 -15.19 14.00
CA ARG A 425 22.46 -16.52 14.46
C ARG A 425 21.09 -16.93 13.95
N GLU A 426 20.39 -16.07 13.21
CA GLU A 426 19.11 -16.46 12.59
C GLU A 426 19.34 -17.56 11.56
N ASP A 427 18.31 -18.40 11.37
CA ASP A 427 18.32 -19.51 10.41
C ASP A 427 18.54 -18.95 8.98
N PRO A 428 19.60 -19.37 8.27
CA PRO A 428 19.90 -18.89 6.93
C PRO A 428 18.80 -19.17 5.90
N GLU A 429 18.00 -20.23 6.07
CA GLU A 429 16.88 -20.54 5.16
C GLU A 429 15.75 -19.52 5.28
N ARG A 430 15.54 -18.96 6.47
CA ARG A 430 14.50 -17.95 6.75
C ARG A 430 15.00 -16.53 6.63
N ALA A 431 16.24 -16.31 6.93
CA ALA A 431 16.89 -14.99 6.95
C ALA A 431 18.31 -15.08 6.38
N PRO A 432 18.47 -15.16 5.05
CA PRO A 432 19.77 -15.27 4.42
C PRO A 432 20.68 -14.10 4.81
N LEU A 433 21.98 -14.38 5.00
CA LEU A 433 22.97 -13.36 5.31
C LEU A 433 23.08 -12.35 4.15
N PRO A 434 23.35 -11.07 4.44
CA PRO A 434 23.57 -10.06 3.40
C PRO A 434 24.94 -10.22 2.74
N ASP A 435 25.06 -9.78 1.48
CA ASP A 435 26.34 -9.65 0.80
C ASP A 435 27.19 -8.52 1.40
N LEU A 436 26.51 -7.46 1.89
CA LEU A 436 27.12 -6.32 2.56
C LEU A 436 26.26 -5.88 3.76
N LEU A 437 26.90 -5.83 4.92
CA LEU A 437 26.29 -5.30 6.14
C LEU A 437 26.86 -3.90 6.42
N LEU A 438 25.97 -2.92 6.48
CA LEU A 438 26.28 -1.55 6.87
C LEU A 438 25.93 -1.31 8.33
N VAL A 439 26.78 -0.56 9.04
CA VAL A 439 26.46 -0.02 10.35
C VAL A 439 26.38 1.50 10.28
N ASP A 440 25.31 2.09 10.83
CA ASP A 440 25.21 3.55 10.98
C ASP A 440 26.20 3.97 12.07
N GLY A 441 27.39 4.36 11.64
CA GLY A 441 28.44 4.77 12.55
C GLY A 441 29.83 4.75 11.92
N GLY A 442 30.78 5.25 12.72
CA GLY A 442 32.17 5.33 12.33
C GLY A 442 32.96 4.05 12.61
N ARG A 443 34.29 4.22 12.71
CA ARG A 443 35.24 3.12 12.99
C ARG A 443 34.91 2.35 14.27
N GLY A 444 34.37 3.02 15.29
CA GLY A 444 34.04 2.36 16.56
C GLY A 444 32.94 1.29 16.39
N GLN A 445 31.80 1.66 15.79
CA GLN A 445 30.72 0.72 15.53
C GLN A 445 31.13 -0.37 14.53
N LEU A 446 31.92 -0.02 13.50
CA LEU A 446 32.48 -0.99 12.56
C LEU A 446 33.34 -2.02 13.28
N GLY A 447 34.24 -1.58 14.18
CA GLY A 447 35.10 -2.49 14.96
C GLY A 447 34.34 -3.42 15.89
N ILE A 448 33.17 -3.01 16.39
CA ILE A 448 32.24 -3.91 17.11
C ILE A 448 31.68 -4.98 16.18
N ALA A 449 31.20 -4.56 15.00
CA ALA A 449 30.66 -5.48 14.00
C ALA A 449 31.71 -6.52 13.57
N GLU A 450 32.96 -6.09 13.36
CA GLU A 450 34.10 -6.99 13.05
C GLU A 450 34.30 -8.04 14.14
N ARG A 451 34.33 -7.63 15.41
CA ARG A 451 34.49 -8.56 16.54
C ARG A 451 33.37 -9.56 16.63
N VAL A 452 32.12 -9.12 16.49
CA VAL A 452 30.95 -10.02 16.54
C VAL A 452 31.00 -11.04 15.41
N VAL A 453 31.28 -10.60 14.20
CA VAL A 453 31.35 -11.46 13.01
C VAL A 453 32.51 -12.47 13.14
N ALA A 454 33.68 -12.04 13.66
CA ALA A 454 34.80 -12.91 13.93
C ALA A 454 34.48 -13.98 15.00
N THR A 455 33.85 -13.58 16.13
CA THR A 455 33.46 -14.48 17.21
C THR A 455 32.45 -15.56 16.73
N LEU A 456 31.65 -15.24 15.72
CA LEU A 456 30.68 -16.17 15.14
C LEU A 456 31.26 -17.01 13.98
N GLY A 457 32.54 -16.84 13.63
CA GLY A 457 33.16 -17.57 12.53
C GLY A 457 32.74 -17.11 11.13
N LEU A 458 32.10 -15.94 11.01
CA LEU A 458 31.53 -15.43 9.75
C LEU A 458 32.43 -14.45 9.00
N ALA A 459 33.65 -14.19 9.47
CA ALA A 459 34.58 -13.21 8.90
C ALA A 459 34.89 -13.41 7.41
N GLY A 460 34.81 -14.65 6.91
CA GLY A 460 34.99 -14.98 5.48
C GLY A 460 33.71 -14.83 4.63
N GLN A 461 32.54 -14.86 5.26
CA GLN A 461 31.24 -14.92 4.58
C GLN A 461 30.55 -13.56 4.52
N LEU A 462 30.68 -12.74 5.53
CA LEU A 462 29.97 -11.47 5.68
C LEU A 462 30.94 -10.29 5.47
N ARG A 463 30.58 -9.36 4.60
CA ARG A 463 31.36 -8.13 4.35
C ARG A 463 30.74 -6.96 5.09
N LEU A 464 31.59 -6.13 5.70
CA LEU A 464 31.18 -5.05 6.59
C LEU A 464 31.61 -3.69 6.06
N ALA A 465 30.82 -2.66 6.30
CA ALA A 465 31.22 -1.28 6.15
C ALA A 465 30.49 -0.40 7.18
N GLY A 466 31.14 0.66 7.64
CA GLY A 466 30.56 1.68 8.50
C GLY A 466 30.28 2.95 7.71
N ILE A 467 29.14 3.59 7.92
CA ILE A 467 28.83 4.88 7.32
C ILE A 467 28.56 5.91 8.42
N ALA A 468 29.44 6.90 8.54
CA ALA A 468 29.35 7.97 9.52
C ALA A 468 28.82 9.25 8.89
N LYS A 469 27.86 9.88 9.56
CA LYS A 469 27.32 11.18 9.15
C LYS A 469 28.40 12.26 9.23
N LYS A 470 28.39 13.18 8.27
CA LYS A 470 29.30 14.34 8.28
C LYS A 470 29.17 15.15 9.57
N ASN A 471 30.29 15.64 10.06
CA ASN A 471 30.34 16.56 11.20
C ASN A 471 30.75 17.96 10.72
N PRO A 472 29.82 18.90 10.57
CA PRO A 472 30.13 20.26 10.12
C PRO A 472 31.11 20.99 11.05
N ALA A 473 31.07 20.70 12.35
CA ALA A 473 31.99 21.32 13.32
C ALA A 473 33.48 20.90 13.12
N LYS A 474 33.69 19.80 12.41
CA LYS A 474 35.04 19.32 11.98
C LYS A 474 35.38 19.66 10.54
N GLY A 475 34.60 20.56 9.88
CA GLY A 475 34.80 20.95 8.50
C GLY A 475 34.48 19.84 7.47
N GLU A 476 33.72 18.83 7.84
CA GLU A 476 33.42 17.71 6.95
C GLU A 476 32.30 18.07 5.97
N ALA A 477 32.57 17.97 4.67
CA ALA A 477 31.62 18.32 3.62
C ALA A 477 30.62 17.19 3.31
N GLN A 478 31.02 15.92 3.52
CA GLN A 478 30.23 14.74 3.15
C GLN A 478 30.39 13.60 4.16
N ASP A 479 29.49 12.65 4.11
CA ASP A 479 29.53 11.46 4.95
C ASP A 479 30.74 10.58 4.61
N LYS A 480 31.16 9.78 5.57
CA LYS A 480 32.38 8.98 5.49
C LYS A 480 32.06 7.49 5.55
N VAL A 481 32.56 6.72 4.60
CA VAL A 481 32.44 5.26 4.58
C VAL A 481 33.75 4.64 5.01
N TYR A 482 33.73 3.81 6.04
CA TYR A 482 34.88 3.09 6.59
C TYR A 482 34.80 1.61 6.25
N LEU A 483 35.97 1.01 5.96
CA LEU A 483 36.10 -0.42 5.68
C LEU A 483 36.97 -1.07 6.74
N PRO A 484 36.80 -2.37 7.02
CA PRO A 484 37.67 -3.16 7.89
C PRO A 484 39.14 -2.99 7.53
N GLY A 485 39.98 -2.85 8.58
CA GLY A 485 41.43 -2.71 8.41
C GLY A 485 41.90 -1.42 7.71
N ARG A 486 41.01 -0.40 7.58
CA ARG A 486 41.34 0.88 6.97
C ARG A 486 41.16 2.06 7.91
N THR A 487 42.21 2.87 8.06
CA THR A 487 42.16 4.07 8.90
C THR A 487 41.41 5.22 8.24
N ASN A 488 41.67 5.46 6.95
CA ASN A 488 41.05 6.55 6.20
C ASN A 488 39.72 6.10 5.52
N PRO A 489 38.71 6.97 5.45
CA PRO A 489 37.47 6.66 4.76
C PRO A 489 37.69 6.44 3.26
N VAL A 490 36.74 5.76 2.63
CA VAL A 490 36.73 5.58 1.18
C VAL A 490 36.46 6.93 0.52
N ASN A 491 37.34 7.31 -0.40
CA ASN A 491 37.14 8.49 -1.23
C ASN A 491 36.29 8.09 -2.46
N PHE A 492 35.09 8.61 -2.59
CA PHE A 492 34.21 8.33 -3.73
C PHE A 492 34.52 9.21 -4.95
N GLY A 493 35.13 10.39 -4.77
CA GLY A 493 35.51 11.26 -5.89
C GLY A 493 34.35 11.54 -6.84
N LYS A 494 34.52 11.18 -8.13
CA LYS A 494 33.47 11.32 -9.16
C LYS A 494 32.27 10.38 -8.97
N ASP A 495 32.38 9.35 -8.12
CA ASP A 495 31.32 8.38 -7.83
C ASP A 495 30.44 8.83 -6.65
N SER A 496 30.08 10.11 -6.60
CA SER A 496 29.25 10.68 -5.53
C SER A 496 27.85 10.05 -5.45
N ASP A 497 27.33 9.55 -6.54
CA ASP A 497 26.07 8.82 -6.62
C ASP A 497 26.10 7.50 -5.82
N LEU A 498 27.25 6.83 -5.74
CA LEU A 498 27.44 5.65 -4.88
C LEU A 498 27.38 6.02 -3.41
N LEU A 499 27.99 7.15 -3.03
CA LEU A 499 27.91 7.67 -1.67
C LEU A 499 26.47 8.05 -1.32
N LEU A 500 25.75 8.73 -2.22
CA LEU A 500 24.33 9.07 -2.06
C LEU A 500 23.46 7.82 -1.89
N PHE A 501 23.77 6.75 -2.60
CA PHE A 501 23.08 5.47 -2.43
C PHE A 501 23.26 4.89 -1.03
N LEU A 502 24.51 4.85 -0.52
CA LEU A 502 24.78 4.38 0.84
C LEU A 502 24.16 5.29 1.91
N GLN A 503 24.17 6.61 1.69
CA GLN A 503 23.47 7.57 2.56
C GLN A 503 21.96 7.30 2.59
N ARG A 504 21.34 7.03 1.45
CA ARG A 504 19.90 6.66 1.36
C ARG A 504 19.60 5.42 2.19
N ILE A 505 20.47 4.40 2.17
CA ILE A 505 20.29 3.19 2.99
C ILE A 505 20.38 3.53 4.48
N ARG A 506 21.40 4.30 4.90
CA ARG A 506 21.56 4.76 6.28
C ARG A 506 20.39 5.61 6.75
N ASP A 507 19.98 6.60 5.98
CA ASP A 507 18.89 7.49 6.34
C ASP A 507 17.55 6.74 6.49
N GLU A 508 17.36 5.69 5.68
CA GLU A 508 16.20 4.81 5.83
C GLU A 508 16.27 3.98 7.12
N ALA A 509 17.46 3.48 7.51
CA ALA A 509 17.66 2.78 8.78
C ALA A 509 17.36 3.70 9.96
N HIS A 510 17.92 4.90 9.94
CA HIS A 510 17.68 5.92 10.96
C HIS A 510 16.18 6.30 11.05
N ARG A 511 15.55 6.59 9.92
CA ARG A 511 14.11 6.88 9.86
C ARG A 511 13.26 5.74 10.44
N PHE A 512 13.64 4.49 10.14
CA PHE A 512 12.91 3.30 10.60
C PHE A 512 13.06 3.10 12.11
N ALA A 513 14.27 3.26 12.65
CA ALA A 513 14.54 3.18 14.10
C ALA A 513 13.79 4.29 14.87
N VAL A 514 13.90 5.57 14.44
CA VAL A 514 13.24 6.72 15.09
C VAL A 514 11.71 6.62 15.03
N SER A 515 11.13 6.07 13.95
CA SER A 515 9.67 5.94 13.81
C SER A 515 9.05 5.08 14.91
N TYR A 516 9.76 4.08 15.40
CA TYR A 516 9.31 3.20 16.47
C TYR A 516 9.27 3.90 17.83
N HIS A 517 10.29 4.71 18.13
CA HIS A 517 10.31 5.48 19.37
C HIS A 517 9.15 6.47 19.46
N ARG A 518 8.79 7.13 18.36
CA ARG A 518 7.60 7.99 18.30
C ARG A 518 6.30 7.22 18.58
N GLN A 519 6.17 6.02 18.02
CA GLN A 519 5.01 5.17 18.22
C GLN A 519 4.92 4.68 19.68
N ARG A 520 6.05 4.25 20.26
CA ARG A 520 6.11 3.81 21.67
C ARG A 520 5.88 4.96 22.67
N ARG A 521 6.44 6.15 22.44
CA ARG A 521 6.17 7.31 23.29
C ARG A 521 4.68 7.62 23.36
N ARG A 522 3.98 7.59 22.23
CA ARG A 522 2.51 7.73 22.24
C ARG A 522 1.85 6.64 23.08
N GLY A 523 2.28 5.41 22.94
CA GLY A 523 1.76 4.29 23.74
C GLY A 523 2.16 4.34 25.22
N ALA A 524 3.37 4.81 25.55
CA ALA A 524 3.86 4.94 26.93
C ALA A 524 3.19 6.11 27.67
N ALA A 525 3.03 7.27 27.01
CA ALA A 525 2.29 8.40 27.57
C ALA A 525 0.85 8.00 27.91
N VAL A 526 0.17 7.29 26.99
CA VAL A 526 -1.17 6.75 27.21
C VAL A 526 -1.22 5.75 28.39
N ARG A 527 -0.15 4.98 28.60
CA ARG A 527 -0.07 4.05 29.73
C ARG A 527 0.17 4.75 31.06
N SER A 528 1.06 5.71 31.09
CA SER A 528 1.39 6.47 32.30
C SER A 528 0.19 7.19 32.87
N ASP A 529 -0.63 7.81 32.03
CA ASP A 529 -1.81 8.56 32.47
C ASP A 529 -2.88 7.67 33.12
N LEU A 530 -3.06 6.45 32.62
CA LEU A 530 -3.99 5.49 33.24
C LEU A 530 -3.44 4.85 34.52
N ASP A 531 -2.13 4.86 34.75
CA ASP A 531 -1.51 4.37 35.98
C ASP A 531 -1.74 5.33 37.17
N ALA A 532 -2.00 6.61 36.88
CA ALA A 532 -2.33 7.61 37.88
C ALA A 532 -3.80 7.53 38.37
N VAL A 533 -4.65 6.73 37.73
CA VAL A 533 -6.07 6.64 38.09
C VAL A 533 -6.27 5.56 39.17
N PRO A 534 -6.78 5.93 40.37
CA PRO A 534 -7.06 4.94 41.41
C PRO A 534 -8.01 3.83 40.95
N GLY A 535 -7.69 2.58 41.28
CA GLY A 535 -8.52 1.42 40.95
C GLY A 535 -8.33 0.88 39.50
N ILE A 536 -7.43 1.45 38.69
CA ILE A 536 -7.11 0.98 37.34
C ILE A 536 -5.82 0.16 37.35
N GLY A 537 -5.93 -1.13 37.64
CA GLY A 537 -4.80 -2.07 37.55
C GLY A 537 -4.54 -2.54 36.11
N LYS A 538 -3.45 -3.32 35.94
CA LYS A 538 -2.97 -3.80 34.63
C LYS A 538 -4.05 -4.46 33.74
N LYS A 539 -4.97 -5.23 34.31
CA LYS A 539 -6.05 -5.90 33.55
C LYS A 539 -7.07 -4.90 33.01
N ARG A 540 -7.58 -3.97 33.85
CA ARG A 540 -8.54 -2.92 33.45
C ARG A 540 -7.95 -1.96 32.43
N LYS A 541 -6.71 -1.54 32.64
CA LYS A 541 -5.96 -0.72 31.69
C LYS A 541 -5.82 -1.37 30.31
N SER A 542 -5.47 -2.65 30.26
CA SER A 542 -5.39 -3.40 28.99
C SER A 542 -6.73 -3.53 28.30
N ALA A 543 -7.82 -3.72 29.05
CA ALA A 543 -9.18 -3.79 28.52
C ALA A 543 -9.62 -2.43 27.94
N LEU A 544 -9.41 -1.33 28.68
CA LEU A 544 -9.70 0.03 28.23
C LEU A 544 -8.93 0.38 26.95
N LEU A 545 -7.62 0.11 26.91
CA LEU A 545 -6.79 0.40 25.72
C LEU A 545 -7.19 -0.44 24.50
N ARG A 546 -7.62 -1.69 24.71
CA ARG A 546 -8.10 -2.55 23.63
C ARG A 546 -9.44 -2.07 23.08
N HIS A 547 -10.33 -1.60 23.95
CA HIS A 547 -11.67 -1.15 23.56
C HIS A 547 -11.65 0.23 22.90
N PHE A 548 -10.95 1.19 23.49
CA PHE A 548 -10.95 2.58 23.03
C PHE A 548 -9.77 2.97 22.14
N GLY A 549 -8.69 2.20 22.12
CA GLY A 549 -7.52 2.46 21.28
C GLY A 549 -6.65 3.66 21.68
N GLY A 550 -7.10 4.51 22.64
CA GLY A 550 -6.35 5.70 23.07
C GLY A 550 -7.06 6.52 24.14
N LEU A 551 -6.32 7.45 24.80
CA LEU A 551 -6.85 8.33 25.85
C LEU A 551 -7.90 9.31 25.33
N GLU A 552 -7.69 9.87 24.13
CA GLU A 552 -8.66 10.78 23.51
C GLU A 552 -10.02 10.10 23.31
N ALA A 553 -9.98 8.81 22.96
CA ALA A 553 -11.17 7.99 22.82
C ALA A 553 -11.86 7.72 24.16
N MET A 554 -11.11 7.51 25.23
CA MET A 554 -11.63 7.34 26.58
C MET A 554 -12.15 8.64 27.17
N ALA A 555 -11.42 9.73 26.99
CA ALA A 555 -11.86 11.06 27.42
C ALA A 555 -13.18 11.49 26.77
N ALA A 556 -13.40 11.02 25.57
CA ALA A 556 -14.61 11.30 24.80
C ALA A 556 -15.79 10.35 25.11
N ALA A 557 -15.57 9.15 25.69
CA ALA A 557 -16.60 8.19 26.01
C ALA A 557 -17.43 8.61 27.25
N SER A 558 -18.69 8.16 27.35
CA SER A 558 -19.53 8.37 28.53
C SER A 558 -19.06 7.47 29.68
N ASP A 559 -19.52 7.78 30.92
CA ASP A 559 -19.25 6.93 32.07
C ASP A 559 -19.81 5.51 31.89
N GLU A 560 -20.97 5.42 31.22
CA GLU A 560 -21.63 4.15 30.90
C GLU A 560 -20.82 3.33 29.89
N GLU A 561 -20.30 3.97 28.85
CA GLU A 561 -19.45 3.31 27.83
C GLU A 561 -18.14 2.80 28.43
N ILE A 562 -17.53 3.57 29.34
CA ILE A 562 -16.32 3.13 30.05
C ILE A 562 -16.65 2.00 31.03
N ALA A 563 -17.79 2.06 31.72
CA ALA A 563 -18.23 1.02 32.63
C ALA A 563 -18.63 -0.29 31.93
N ALA A 564 -19.05 -0.22 30.66
CA ALA A 564 -19.39 -1.40 29.85
C ALA A 564 -18.16 -2.23 29.41
N VAL A 565 -16.93 -1.71 29.59
CA VAL A 565 -15.71 -2.46 29.26
C VAL A 565 -15.53 -3.62 30.24
N PRO A 566 -15.26 -4.85 29.77
CA PRO A 566 -15.09 -6.02 30.63
C PRO A 566 -14.10 -5.79 31.78
N GLY A 567 -14.58 -6.01 33.03
CA GLY A 567 -13.79 -5.82 34.25
C GLY A 567 -13.79 -4.39 34.81
N MET A 568 -14.48 -3.44 34.19
CA MET A 568 -14.69 -2.09 34.73
C MET A 568 -15.89 -2.05 35.69
N THR A 569 -15.80 -1.13 36.65
CA THR A 569 -16.90 -0.83 37.59
C THR A 569 -17.30 0.64 37.41
N ARG A 570 -18.54 1.01 37.74
CA ARG A 570 -19.02 2.40 37.67
C ARG A 570 -18.11 3.40 38.42
N PRO A 571 -17.62 3.12 39.64
CA PRO A 571 -16.67 4.02 40.31
C PRO A 571 -15.33 4.16 39.58
N ALA A 572 -14.80 3.07 39.02
CA ALA A 572 -13.57 3.11 38.24
C ALA A 572 -13.74 3.86 36.90
N ALA A 573 -14.90 3.75 36.25
CA ALA A 573 -15.23 4.52 35.05
C ALA A 573 -15.27 6.02 35.33
N LYS A 574 -15.95 6.43 36.41
CA LYS A 574 -15.97 7.83 36.85
C LYS A 574 -14.58 8.39 37.19
N ALA A 575 -13.73 7.60 37.86
CA ALA A 575 -12.36 7.98 38.17
C ALA A 575 -11.51 8.20 36.90
N VAL A 576 -11.64 7.32 35.90
CA VAL A 576 -11.00 7.48 34.57
C VAL A 576 -11.48 8.75 33.89
N LYS A 577 -12.79 8.98 33.89
CA LYS A 577 -13.39 10.14 33.24
C LYS A 577 -12.95 11.47 33.91
N ALA A 578 -13.03 11.53 35.23
CA ALA A 578 -12.60 12.71 36.00
C ALA A 578 -11.11 13.03 35.79
N HIS A 579 -10.25 12.03 35.80
CA HIS A 579 -8.81 12.19 35.56
C HIS A 579 -8.51 12.73 34.16
N LEU A 580 -9.19 12.21 33.13
CA LEU A 580 -9.00 12.63 31.74
C LEU A 580 -9.60 14.03 31.46
N THR A 581 -10.69 14.41 32.13
CA THR A 581 -11.31 15.73 31.99
C THR A 581 -10.49 16.83 32.66
N ASN A 582 -9.92 16.59 33.86
CA ASN A 582 -9.06 17.53 34.58
C ASN A 582 -7.74 17.84 33.84
N ARG A 583 -7.31 16.97 32.94
CA ARG A 583 -6.12 17.17 32.11
C ARG A 583 -6.33 18.23 31.00
N ASP A 584 -7.53 18.32 30.45
CA ASP A 584 -7.85 19.31 29.40
C ASP A 584 -8.02 20.74 29.96
N SER A 585 -8.17 20.88 31.27
CA SER A 585 -8.31 22.18 31.95
C SER A 585 -7.00 22.76 32.50
N SER A 586 -5.88 22.02 32.45
CA SER A 586 -4.56 22.53 32.84
C SER A 586 -3.86 23.19 31.66
N PRO A 587 -3.38 24.44 31.74
CA PRO A 587 -2.61 25.06 30.67
C PRO A 587 -1.33 24.27 30.44
N PRO A 588 -0.82 24.22 29.20
CA PRO A 588 0.41 23.49 28.88
C PRO A 588 1.55 24.08 29.71
N SER A 589 2.11 23.29 30.63
CA SER A 589 3.31 23.66 31.37
C SER A 589 4.41 24.00 30.36
N VAL A 590 4.77 25.27 30.34
CA VAL A 590 5.90 25.84 29.59
C VAL A 590 7.16 25.10 30.04
N ARG A 591 7.67 24.20 29.24
CA ARG A 591 9.02 23.64 29.45
C ARG A 591 10.02 24.74 29.14
N PRO A 592 11.03 24.96 29.98
CA PRO A 592 12.03 25.99 29.75
C PRO A 592 12.75 25.67 28.43
N HIS A 593 12.72 26.61 27.48
CA HIS A 593 13.59 26.63 26.33
C HIS A 593 15.03 26.68 26.81
N LEU A 594 15.78 25.59 26.68
CA LEU A 594 17.24 25.63 26.71
C LEU A 594 17.69 26.53 25.56
N ARG A 595 18.06 27.77 25.89
CA ARG A 595 18.82 28.64 24.99
C ARG A 595 20.13 27.93 24.65
N ILE A 596 20.28 27.60 23.42
CA ILE A 596 21.58 27.28 22.84
C ILE A 596 22.22 28.62 22.54
N THR A 597 23.12 29.05 23.40
CA THR A 597 24.10 30.08 23.07
C THR A 597 25.19 29.47 22.22
N LYS A 598 25.49 30.15 21.14
CA LYS A 598 26.50 30.04 20.07
C LYS A 598 27.56 28.93 20.14
#